data_cbd63c90816bf0fd8e5398228f2d20fb
#
_entry.id   cbd63c90816bf0fd8e5398228f2d20fb
#
_cell.length_a   1.000
_cell.length_b   1.000
_cell.length_c   1.000
_cell.angle_alpha   90.00
_cell.angle_beta   90.00
_cell.angle_gamma   90.00
#
_symmetry.space_group_name_H-M   'P 1'
#
loop_
_entity.id
_entity.type
_entity.pdbx_description
1 polymer ?
#
loop_
_entity_poly.entity_id
_entity_poly.type
_entity_poly.pdbx_seq_one_letter_code
_entity_poly.pdbx_strand_id
1 'polypeptide(L)'
;MRGFVLTALALAAVWPSSGIEQLTRVDVSLGDVSINKVPQLVAADQGLYAKHGLDVHQTISAGAARAAAASGVVVPDAYVNRDASAAAPIEVGGGSPMINGFVNNARGAARVIVLTQEAMAMDHIIARPGIAGIQDLKGKRIGFSGVGSVTHFSALRLARQLGWSPDREITLVAGSANLDALKQGKVDAILASAMVIALAPQAGFKDIGDLTAYKMPMAGSGIMVDKAYLAAHRDTVLRFLKADIESTALMQRDRRVFNAALGKWFNIADARTQDGMFAHVKKFEKKPYPSVDGIKQVFAIYDSPEMRRHRPEEFYDSSLVAELDKSGFLDNPK
;
A
#
# COMPACT_ATOMS: atom_id res chain seq x y z
N MET A 1 8.58 -87.32 -14.11
CA MET A 1 8.29 -85.98 -14.67
C MET A 1 8.16 -85.00 -13.49
N ARG A 2 9.19 -84.17 -13.30
CA ARG A 2 9.22 -83.14 -12.23
C ARG A 2 8.88 -81.79 -12.84
N GLY A 3 7.70 -81.27 -12.48
CA GLY A 3 7.31 -79.92 -12.93
C GLY A 3 7.98 -78.83 -12.05
N PHE A 4 8.70 -77.90 -12.70
CA PHE A 4 9.22 -76.68 -12.06
C PHE A 4 8.12 -75.62 -12.04
N VAL A 5 7.79 -75.09 -10.88
CA VAL A 5 6.93 -73.90 -10.70
C VAL A 5 7.86 -72.73 -10.60
N LEU A 6 7.86 -71.85 -11.60
CA LEU A 6 8.52 -70.54 -11.56
C LEU A 6 7.60 -69.51 -10.85
N THR A 7 8.00 -69.09 -9.64
CA THR A 7 7.35 -67.98 -8.94
C THR A 7 7.95 -66.67 -9.43
N ALA A 8 7.18 -65.88 -10.18
CA ALA A 8 7.58 -64.57 -10.56
C ALA A 8 7.40 -63.59 -9.40
N LEU A 9 8.50 -63.06 -8.86
CA LEU A 9 8.49 -61.92 -7.95
C LEU A 9 8.24 -60.63 -8.77
N ALA A 10 7.04 -60.05 -8.56
CA ALA A 10 6.75 -58.71 -9.05
C ALA A 10 7.38 -57.67 -8.10
N LEU A 11 8.47 -57.02 -8.52
CA LEU A 11 8.98 -55.82 -7.86
C LEU A 11 8.01 -54.66 -8.18
N ALA A 12 7.22 -54.29 -7.22
CA ALA A 12 6.47 -53.03 -7.28
C ALA A 12 7.45 -51.85 -7.10
N ALA A 13 7.74 -51.15 -8.18
CA ALA A 13 8.48 -49.89 -8.15
C ALA A 13 7.58 -48.85 -7.44
N VAL A 14 7.89 -48.55 -6.21
CA VAL A 14 7.29 -47.39 -5.48
C VAL A 14 7.92 -46.13 -6.08
N TRP A 15 7.22 -45.51 -7.00
CA TRP A 15 7.55 -44.16 -7.46
C TRP A 15 7.20 -43.21 -6.30
N PRO A 16 8.14 -42.33 -5.88
CA PRO A 16 7.78 -41.29 -4.94
C PRO A 16 6.72 -40.41 -5.62
N SER A 17 5.51 -40.42 -5.08
CA SER A 17 4.52 -39.41 -5.44
C SER A 17 5.13 -38.04 -5.05
N SER A 18 5.56 -37.26 -6.04
CA SER A 18 5.80 -35.84 -5.89
C SER A 18 4.47 -35.21 -5.46
N GLY A 19 4.25 -35.16 -4.15
CA GLY A 19 3.12 -34.47 -3.59
C GLY A 19 3.18 -33.03 -4.10
N ILE A 20 2.18 -32.62 -4.87
CA ILE A 20 1.97 -31.21 -5.16
C ILE A 20 1.78 -30.57 -3.78
N GLU A 21 2.79 -29.86 -3.31
CA GLU A 21 2.72 -29.15 -2.03
C GLU A 21 1.54 -28.18 -2.13
N GLN A 22 0.51 -28.43 -1.30
CA GLN A 22 -0.70 -27.64 -1.36
C GLN A 22 -0.39 -26.22 -0.90
N LEU A 23 -0.60 -25.23 -1.79
CA LEU A 23 -0.38 -23.83 -1.47
C LEU A 23 -1.25 -23.39 -0.30
N THR A 24 -0.67 -22.63 0.61
CA THR A 24 -1.40 -22.05 1.74
C THR A 24 -2.24 -20.88 1.27
N ARG A 25 -3.57 -20.97 1.42
CA ARG A 25 -4.48 -19.88 1.07
C ARG A 25 -4.31 -18.69 2.03
N VAL A 26 -4.27 -17.49 1.45
CA VAL A 26 -4.18 -16.22 2.18
C VAL A 26 -5.11 -15.19 1.53
N ASP A 27 -6.05 -14.67 2.31
CA ASP A 27 -6.92 -13.58 1.85
C ASP A 27 -6.28 -12.23 2.22
N VAL A 28 -6.19 -11.33 1.22
CA VAL A 28 -5.54 -10.02 1.33
C VAL A 28 -6.51 -8.93 0.86
N SER A 29 -6.69 -7.90 1.68
CA SER A 29 -7.44 -6.70 1.31
C SER A 29 -6.48 -5.61 0.80
N LEU A 30 -6.74 -5.10 -0.38
CA LEU A 30 -6.11 -3.88 -0.88
C LEU A 30 -6.99 -2.69 -0.51
N GLY A 31 -6.46 -1.73 0.25
CA GLY A 31 -7.25 -0.62 0.80
C GLY A 31 -7.82 0.33 -0.27
N ASP A 32 -7.12 0.44 -1.40
CA ASP A 32 -7.51 1.26 -2.56
C ASP A 32 -6.89 0.72 -3.85
N VAL A 33 -7.15 1.41 -4.97
CA VAL A 33 -6.48 1.19 -6.25
C VAL A 33 -5.48 2.32 -6.47
N SER A 34 -4.24 2.08 -6.06
CA SER A 34 -3.16 3.06 -6.17
C SER A 34 -1.84 2.39 -6.57
N ILE A 35 -0.87 3.23 -6.93
CA ILE A 35 0.49 2.80 -7.30
C ILE A 35 1.14 1.96 -6.19
N ASN A 36 0.76 2.18 -4.95
CA ASN A 36 1.30 1.49 -3.77
C ASN A 36 0.82 0.03 -3.65
N LYS A 37 -0.09 -0.40 -4.52
CA LYS A 37 -0.58 -1.79 -4.62
C LYS A 37 0.06 -2.55 -5.79
N VAL A 38 0.87 -1.88 -6.60
CA VAL A 38 1.55 -2.53 -7.73
C VAL A 38 2.49 -3.67 -7.29
N PRO A 39 3.21 -3.59 -6.15
CA PRO A 39 3.98 -4.73 -5.68
C PRO A 39 3.15 -6.01 -5.55
N GLN A 40 1.97 -5.94 -4.95
CA GLN A 40 1.10 -7.10 -4.76
C GLN A 40 0.55 -7.63 -6.10
N LEU A 41 0.22 -6.74 -7.03
CA LEU A 41 -0.22 -7.11 -8.38
C LEU A 41 0.91 -7.78 -9.18
N VAL A 42 2.13 -7.27 -9.09
CA VAL A 42 3.33 -7.87 -9.69
C VAL A 42 3.65 -9.21 -9.05
N ALA A 43 3.55 -9.33 -7.72
CA ALA A 43 3.77 -10.59 -7.03
C ALA A 43 2.82 -11.70 -7.54
N ALA A 44 1.55 -11.35 -7.78
CA ALA A 44 0.57 -12.26 -8.38
C ALA A 44 0.90 -12.58 -9.85
N ASP A 45 1.16 -11.56 -10.66
CA ASP A 45 1.44 -11.71 -12.10
C ASP A 45 2.72 -12.49 -12.40
N GLN A 46 3.72 -12.38 -11.54
CA GLN A 46 5.02 -13.05 -11.68
C GLN A 46 5.09 -14.40 -10.94
N GLY A 47 3.98 -14.86 -10.34
CA GLY A 47 3.93 -16.12 -9.61
C GLY A 47 4.76 -16.15 -8.32
N LEU A 48 5.13 -14.98 -7.76
CA LEU A 48 5.97 -14.92 -6.57
C LEU A 48 5.26 -15.48 -5.33
N TYR A 49 3.94 -15.34 -5.24
CA TYR A 49 3.19 -15.96 -4.16
C TYR A 49 3.29 -17.49 -4.19
N ALA A 50 3.05 -18.10 -5.36
CA ALA A 50 3.18 -19.55 -5.53
C ALA A 50 4.62 -20.03 -5.28
N LYS A 51 5.63 -19.27 -5.70
CA LYS A 51 7.05 -19.52 -5.40
C LYS A 51 7.31 -19.63 -3.89
N HIS A 52 6.59 -18.86 -3.09
CA HIS A 52 6.65 -18.89 -1.63
C HIS A 52 5.57 -19.80 -1.00
N GLY A 53 4.97 -20.72 -1.76
CA GLY A 53 4.00 -21.70 -1.25
C GLY A 53 2.66 -21.08 -0.85
N LEU A 54 2.26 -19.94 -1.44
CA LEU A 54 1.04 -19.22 -1.12
C LEU A 54 0.07 -19.18 -2.31
N ASP A 55 -1.22 -19.36 -2.01
CA ASP A 55 -2.36 -19.05 -2.87
C ASP A 55 -3.03 -17.78 -2.34
N VAL A 56 -2.68 -16.63 -2.92
CA VAL A 56 -3.10 -15.33 -2.40
C VAL A 56 -4.31 -14.80 -3.14
N HIS A 57 -5.40 -14.60 -2.42
CA HIS A 57 -6.64 -14.02 -2.90
C HIS A 57 -6.70 -12.53 -2.54
N GLN A 58 -6.41 -11.68 -3.53
CA GLN A 58 -6.43 -10.23 -3.35
C GLN A 58 -7.81 -9.67 -3.69
N THR A 59 -8.37 -8.86 -2.79
CA THR A 59 -9.65 -8.19 -3.03
C THR A 59 -9.61 -6.73 -2.59
N ILE A 60 -10.51 -5.93 -3.15
CA ILE A 60 -10.80 -4.58 -2.67
C ILE A 60 -12.28 -4.46 -2.27
N SER A 61 -12.60 -3.50 -1.42
CA SER A 61 -13.99 -3.24 -1.07
C SER A 61 -14.80 -2.70 -2.25
N ALA A 62 -16.11 -2.95 -2.26
CA ALA A 62 -17.01 -2.39 -3.27
C ALA A 62 -16.98 -0.84 -3.31
N GLY A 63 -16.69 -0.18 -2.17
CA GLY A 63 -16.49 1.26 -2.11
C GLY A 63 -15.22 1.71 -2.83
N ALA A 64 -14.10 1.03 -2.60
CA ALA A 64 -12.84 1.30 -3.28
C ALA A 64 -12.93 1.03 -4.80
N ALA A 65 -13.64 -0.04 -5.21
CA ALA A 65 -13.90 -0.32 -6.62
C ALA A 65 -14.70 0.79 -7.32
N ARG A 66 -15.74 1.33 -6.66
CA ARG A 66 -16.48 2.49 -7.19
C ARG A 66 -15.62 3.74 -7.29
N ALA A 67 -14.78 4.01 -6.29
CA ALA A 67 -13.86 5.15 -6.33
C ALA A 67 -12.83 5.01 -7.47
N ALA A 68 -12.32 3.81 -7.72
CA ALA A 68 -11.44 3.50 -8.84
C ALA A 68 -12.14 3.75 -10.19
N ALA A 69 -13.38 3.27 -10.34
CA ALA A 69 -14.18 3.45 -11.56
C ALA A 69 -14.42 4.94 -11.87
N ALA A 70 -14.67 5.77 -10.86
CA ALA A 70 -14.79 7.22 -11.01
C ALA A 70 -13.48 7.89 -11.50
N SER A 71 -12.33 7.21 -11.34
CA SER A 71 -11.02 7.64 -11.84
C SER A 71 -10.62 6.94 -13.16
N GLY A 72 -11.56 6.21 -13.81
CA GLY A 72 -11.31 5.53 -15.06
C GLY A 72 -10.67 4.14 -14.94
N VAL A 73 -10.52 3.61 -13.74
CA VAL A 73 -9.94 2.28 -13.50
C VAL A 73 -11.05 1.29 -13.18
N VAL A 74 -11.28 0.33 -14.09
CA VAL A 74 -12.27 -0.73 -13.90
C VAL A 74 -11.65 -1.92 -13.18
N VAL A 75 -12.14 -2.21 -11.97
CA VAL A 75 -11.73 -3.40 -11.22
C VAL A 75 -12.65 -4.56 -11.60
N PRO A 76 -12.08 -5.71 -12.07
CA PRO A 76 -12.90 -6.88 -12.37
C PRO A 76 -13.65 -7.40 -11.14
N ASP A 77 -14.89 -7.86 -11.32
CA ASP A 77 -15.76 -8.32 -10.24
C ASP A 77 -15.13 -9.42 -9.35
N ALA A 78 -14.28 -10.27 -9.92
CA ALA A 78 -13.56 -11.30 -9.18
C ALA A 78 -12.65 -10.76 -8.05
N TYR A 79 -12.24 -9.48 -8.15
CA TYR A 79 -11.41 -8.82 -7.14
C TYR A 79 -12.21 -7.92 -6.20
N VAL A 80 -13.54 -7.85 -6.37
CA VAL A 80 -14.39 -7.00 -5.53
C VAL A 80 -14.98 -7.82 -4.39
N ASN A 81 -14.54 -7.56 -3.16
CA ASN A 81 -15.20 -8.11 -1.98
C ASN A 81 -16.50 -7.36 -1.71
N ARG A 82 -17.62 -8.06 -1.87
CA ARG A 82 -18.97 -7.55 -1.61
C ARG A 82 -19.47 -7.87 -0.21
N ASP A 83 -18.77 -8.77 0.50
CA ASP A 83 -19.07 -9.11 1.89
C ASP A 83 -18.19 -8.28 2.84
N ALA A 84 -18.79 -7.23 3.40
CA ALA A 84 -18.10 -6.35 4.34
C ALA A 84 -17.75 -7.04 5.69
N SER A 85 -18.35 -8.21 5.98
CA SER A 85 -18.08 -8.96 7.21
C SER A 85 -16.82 -9.84 7.08
N ALA A 86 -16.42 -10.20 5.87
CA ALA A 86 -15.23 -10.99 5.59
C ALA A 86 -13.98 -10.10 5.57
N ALA A 87 -13.50 -9.71 6.74
CA ALA A 87 -12.25 -8.96 6.87
C ALA A 87 -11.05 -9.86 6.56
N ALA A 88 -10.26 -9.51 5.55
CA ALA A 88 -9.02 -10.22 5.27
C ALA A 88 -8.02 -10.03 6.43
N PRO A 89 -7.28 -11.08 6.81
CA PRO A 89 -6.30 -11.01 7.90
C PRO A 89 -5.10 -10.11 7.57
N ILE A 90 -4.81 -9.93 6.29
CA ILE A 90 -3.74 -9.04 5.79
C ILE A 90 -4.40 -7.90 5.02
N GLU A 91 -3.97 -6.69 5.31
CA GLU A 91 -4.38 -5.47 4.59
C GLU A 91 -3.16 -4.75 4.05
N VAL A 92 -3.22 -4.35 2.78
CA VAL A 92 -2.24 -3.45 2.17
C VAL A 92 -2.86 -2.07 2.07
N GLY A 93 -2.37 -1.15 2.87
CA GLY A 93 -2.97 0.18 3.01
C GLY A 93 -2.08 1.16 3.76
N GLY A 94 -2.67 2.24 4.25
CA GLY A 94 -1.97 3.23 5.06
C GLY A 94 -1.99 2.90 6.55
N GLY A 95 -0.83 2.95 7.21
CA GLY A 95 -0.75 2.75 8.65
C GLY A 95 -1.45 3.87 9.43
N SER A 96 -1.35 5.12 8.98
CA SER A 96 -2.02 6.26 9.64
C SER A 96 -3.55 6.10 9.67
N PRO A 97 -4.25 5.80 8.56
CA PRO A 97 -5.69 5.56 8.60
C PRO A 97 -6.08 4.32 9.40
N MET A 98 -5.26 3.26 9.40
CA MET A 98 -5.52 2.07 10.21
C MET A 98 -5.52 2.39 11.69
N ILE A 99 -4.47 3.07 12.21
CA ILE A 99 -4.37 3.43 13.63
C ILE A 99 -5.51 4.40 14.02
N ASN A 100 -5.70 5.48 13.27
CA ASN A 100 -6.74 6.45 13.56
C ASN A 100 -8.15 5.85 13.46
N GLY A 101 -8.37 4.98 12.47
CA GLY A 101 -9.64 4.27 12.30
C GLY A 101 -9.96 3.36 13.48
N PHE A 102 -8.99 2.58 13.93
CA PHE A 102 -9.16 1.66 15.06
C PHE A 102 -9.36 2.42 16.38
N VAL A 103 -8.48 3.39 16.69
CA VAL A 103 -8.48 4.05 18.01
C VAL A 103 -9.59 5.09 18.13
N ASN A 104 -9.67 6.03 17.19
CA ASN A 104 -10.57 7.18 17.31
C ASN A 104 -11.96 6.94 16.72
N ASN A 105 -12.14 5.92 15.89
CA ASN A 105 -13.41 5.69 15.20
C ASN A 105 -13.97 4.27 15.41
N ALA A 106 -13.34 3.46 16.26
CA ALA A 106 -13.71 2.05 16.54
C ALA A 106 -13.93 1.23 15.25
N ARG A 107 -13.09 1.45 14.24
CA ARG A 107 -13.20 0.79 12.92
C ARG A 107 -12.05 -0.19 12.71
N GLY A 108 -12.38 -1.32 12.10
CA GLY A 108 -11.43 -2.36 11.74
C GLY A 108 -11.03 -3.26 12.90
N ALA A 109 -10.11 -4.18 12.63
CA ALA A 109 -9.57 -5.13 13.60
C ALA A 109 -8.29 -4.57 14.26
N ALA A 110 -7.90 -5.17 15.40
CA ALA A 110 -6.64 -4.88 16.06
C ALA A 110 -5.47 -5.40 15.19
N ARG A 111 -4.81 -4.52 14.48
CA ARG A 111 -3.71 -4.84 13.55
C ARG A 111 -2.39 -4.24 13.98
N VAL A 112 -1.31 -4.85 13.48
CA VAL A 112 0.05 -4.30 13.55
C VAL A 112 0.58 -4.07 12.15
N ILE A 113 1.36 -3.00 11.98
CA ILE A 113 2.15 -2.72 10.79
C ILE A 113 3.38 -3.63 10.85
N VAL A 114 3.54 -4.50 9.87
CA VAL A 114 4.69 -5.42 9.77
C VAL A 114 5.69 -4.98 8.69
N LEU A 115 5.27 -4.09 7.78
CA LEU A 115 6.11 -3.55 6.72
C LEU A 115 5.59 -2.15 6.34
N THR A 116 6.49 -1.19 6.13
CA THR A 116 6.17 0.15 5.59
C THR A 116 6.95 0.39 4.30
N GLN A 117 6.25 0.55 3.18
CA GLN A 117 6.84 0.88 1.88
C GLN A 117 7.20 2.37 1.78
N GLU A 118 6.38 3.23 2.39
CA GLU A 118 6.52 4.69 2.39
C GLU A 118 6.69 5.19 3.82
N ALA A 119 7.94 5.23 4.28
CA ALA A 119 8.27 5.70 5.64
C ALA A 119 8.32 7.22 5.75
N MET A 120 8.27 7.94 4.63
CA MET A 120 8.27 9.41 4.54
C MET A 120 7.08 9.88 3.72
N ALA A 121 6.64 11.13 3.94
CA ALA A 121 5.61 11.76 3.11
C ALA A 121 6.12 11.90 1.68
N MET A 122 5.41 11.29 0.73
CA MET A 122 5.73 11.27 -0.70
C MET A 122 4.64 11.96 -1.54
N ASP A 123 3.65 12.55 -0.89
CA ASP A 123 2.62 13.34 -1.57
C ASP A 123 3.23 14.62 -2.15
N HIS A 124 2.61 15.11 -3.22
CA HIS A 124 2.90 16.40 -3.80
C HIS A 124 1.69 17.34 -3.66
N ILE A 125 1.93 18.62 -3.82
CA ILE A 125 0.85 19.60 -3.88
C ILE A 125 0.66 20.00 -5.33
N ILE A 126 -0.48 19.62 -5.88
CA ILE A 126 -0.89 19.99 -7.22
C ILE A 126 -1.88 21.14 -7.12
N ALA A 127 -1.63 22.23 -7.85
CA ALA A 127 -2.41 23.46 -7.78
C ALA A 127 -2.91 23.95 -9.12
N ARG A 128 -3.97 24.75 -9.06
CA ARG A 128 -4.51 25.50 -10.20
C ARG A 128 -3.53 26.57 -10.66
N PRO A 129 -3.59 26.97 -11.94
CA PRO A 129 -2.84 28.14 -12.42
C PRO A 129 -3.07 29.37 -11.53
N GLY A 130 -2.00 30.16 -11.31
CA GLY A 130 -2.02 31.33 -10.44
C GLY A 130 -1.52 31.08 -9.01
N ILE A 131 -1.27 29.83 -8.63
CA ILE A 131 -0.59 29.45 -7.38
C ILE A 131 0.81 28.98 -7.75
N ALA A 132 1.84 29.70 -7.30
CA ALA A 132 3.21 29.48 -7.72
C ALA A 132 4.00 28.60 -6.74
N GLY A 133 3.63 28.61 -5.47
CA GLY A 133 4.33 27.86 -4.41
C GLY A 133 3.48 27.63 -3.18
N ILE A 134 4.06 26.90 -2.21
CA ILE A 134 3.35 26.47 -0.99
C ILE A 134 2.88 27.67 -0.16
N GLN A 135 3.63 28.78 -0.14
CA GLN A 135 3.24 29.95 0.63
C GLN A 135 1.98 30.65 0.09
N ASP A 136 1.68 30.49 -1.20
CA ASP A 136 0.47 31.03 -1.83
C ASP A 136 -0.80 30.26 -1.44
N LEU A 137 -0.66 29.15 -0.70
CA LEU A 137 -1.78 28.35 -0.21
C LEU A 137 -2.51 28.98 0.98
N LYS A 138 -1.97 30.03 1.59
CA LYS A 138 -2.68 30.78 2.65
C LYS A 138 -4.01 31.32 2.10
N GLY A 139 -5.09 31.09 2.87
CA GLY A 139 -6.45 31.45 2.47
C GLY A 139 -7.05 30.55 1.38
N LYS A 140 -6.38 29.48 0.96
CA LYS A 140 -6.84 28.58 -0.11
C LYS A 140 -7.47 27.31 0.42
N ARG A 141 -8.28 26.67 -0.44
CA ARG A 141 -8.92 25.40 -0.21
C ARG A 141 -8.00 24.28 -0.72
N ILE A 142 -7.64 23.35 0.16
CA ILE A 142 -6.75 22.23 -0.14
C ILE A 142 -7.53 20.92 -0.03
N GLY A 143 -7.63 20.20 -1.14
CA GLY A 143 -8.32 18.92 -1.23
C GLY A 143 -7.47 17.77 -0.70
N PHE A 144 -8.11 16.86 0.03
CA PHE A 144 -7.55 15.59 0.47
C PHE A 144 -8.57 14.45 0.30
N SER A 145 -8.12 13.19 0.37
CA SER A 145 -8.98 12.02 0.01
C SER A 145 -10.15 11.82 0.96
N GLY A 146 -9.93 11.97 2.26
CA GLY A 146 -10.98 11.79 3.27
C GLY A 146 -10.41 11.93 4.68
N VAL A 147 -11.27 12.20 5.64
CA VAL A 147 -10.86 12.32 7.04
C VAL A 147 -10.18 11.04 7.52
N GLY A 148 -9.00 11.18 8.11
CA GLY A 148 -8.17 10.07 8.56
C GLY A 148 -7.31 9.41 7.47
N SER A 149 -7.42 9.80 6.20
CA SER A 149 -6.59 9.26 5.11
C SER A 149 -5.12 9.68 5.23
N VAL A 150 -4.24 9.05 4.43
CA VAL A 150 -2.83 9.42 4.32
C VAL A 150 -2.68 10.88 3.89
N THR A 151 -3.42 11.32 2.86
CA THR A 151 -3.38 12.72 2.40
C THR A 151 -3.94 13.72 3.42
N HIS A 152 -4.90 13.31 4.26
CA HIS A 152 -5.34 14.14 5.41
C HIS A 152 -4.22 14.32 6.41
N PHE A 153 -3.57 13.22 6.77
CA PHE A 153 -2.43 13.24 7.68
C PHE A 153 -1.29 14.12 7.13
N SER A 154 -0.96 13.99 5.83
CA SER A 154 0.05 14.82 5.17
C SER A 154 -0.31 16.31 5.21
N ALA A 155 -1.59 16.66 4.99
CA ALA A 155 -2.07 18.04 5.06
C ALA A 155 -1.90 18.63 6.47
N LEU A 156 -2.32 17.89 7.50
CA LEU A 156 -2.19 18.32 8.89
C LEU A 156 -0.72 18.46 9.32
N ARG A 157 0.13 17.53 8.88
CA ARG A 157 1.57 17.57 9.14
C ARG A 157 2.24 18.77 8.49
N LEU A 158 1.92 19.02 7.21
CA LEU A 158 2.45 20.18 6.50
C LEU A 158 2.01 21.49 7.15
N ALA A 159 0.71 21.63 7.47
CA ALA A 159 0.20 22.81 8.14
C ALA A 159 0.93 23.05 9.47
N ARG A 160 1.09 22.02 10.29
CA ARG A 160 1.84 22.12 11.56
C ARG A 160 3.29 22.54 11.36
N GLN A 161 3.98 22.00 10.35
CA GLN A 161 5.38 22.33 10.06
C GLN A 161 5.55 23.76 9.55
N LEU A 162 4.54 24.31 8.86
CA LEU A 162 4.51 25.70 8.40
C LEU A 162 3.98 26.69 9.45
N GLY A 163 3.58 26.19 10.63
CA GLY A 163 2.96 27.01 11.67
C GLY A 163 1.56 27.51 11.28
N TRP A 164 0.87 26.78 10.40
CA TRP A 164 -0.48 27.12 9.96
C TRP A 164 -1.53 26.36 10.78
N SER A 165 -2.63 27.07 11.07
CA SER A 165 -3.81 26.46 11.68
C SER A 165 -4.79 26.08 10.57
N PRO A 166 -5.17 24.81 10.41
CA PRO A 166 -6.32 24.46 9.59
C PRO A 166 -7.53 25.27 10.03
N ASP A 167 -8.40 25.65 9.07
CA ASP A 167 -9.59 26.50 9.24
C ASP A 167 -9.34 28.00 9.45
N ARG A 168 -8.10 28.43 9.69
CA ARG A 168 -7.72 29.85 9.69
C ARG A 168 -6.83 30.24 8.53
N GLU A 169 -5.66 29.57 8.42
CA GLU A 169 -4.69 29.85 7.34
C GLU A 169 -4.98 29.08 6.07
N ILE A 170 -5.59 27.90 6.16
CA ILE A 170 -6.01 27.07 5.03
C ILE A 170 -7.36 26.42 5.31
N THR A 171 -8.10 26.04 4.25
CA THR A 171 -9.33 25.25 4.38
C THR A 171 -9.11 23.85 3.81
N LEU A 172 -9.24 22.82 4.63
CA LEU A 172 -9.12 21.43 4.20
C LEU A 172 -10.47 20.90 3.73
N VAL A 173 -10.51 20.32 2.50
CA VAL A 173 -11.74 19.83 1.87
C VAL A 173 -11.64 18.33 1.61
N ALA A 174 -12.42 17.53 2.34
CA ALA A 174 -12.45 16.09 2.20
C ALA A 174 -13.07 15.63 0.86
N GLY A 175 -12.65 14.45 0.37
CA GLY A 175 -13.18 13.85 -0.87
C GLY A 175 -12.75 14.57 -2.16
N SER A 176 -11.73 15.42 -2.08
CA SER A 176 -11.36 16.33 -3.17
C SER A 176 -9.91 16.19 -3.64
N ALA A 177 -9.20 15.10 -3.29
CA ALA A 177 -7.83 14.83 -3.77
C ALA A 177 -7.81 14.28 -5.20
N ASN A 178 -8.45 14.95 -6.13
CA ASN A 178 -8.55 14.52 -7.52
C ASN A 178 -8.56 15.71 -8.50
N LEU A 179 -8.19 15.44 -9.76
CA LEU A 179 -8.09 16.48 -10.78
C LEU A 179 -9.42 17.15 -11.13
N ASP A 180 -10.54 16.43 -10.97
CA ASP A 180 -11.86 17.00 -11.27
C ASP A 180 -12.27 18.05 -10.23
N ALA A 181 -11.90 17.88 -8.97
CA ALA A 181 -12.11 18.91 -7.95
C ALA A 181 -11.35 20.20 -8.27
N LEU A 182 -10.12 20.10 -8.82
CA LEU A 182 -9.35 21.24 -9.34
C LEU A 182 -10.01 21.87 -10.57
N LYS A 183 -10.41 21.05 -11.56
CA LYS A 183 -11.08 21.53 -12.80
C LYS A 183 -12.36 22.29 -12.48
N GLN A 184 -13.15 21.78 -11.56
CA GLN A 184 -14.43 22.37 -11.15
C GLN A 184 -14.27 23.58 -10.20
N GLY A 185 -13.04 23.89 -9.79
CA GLY A 185 -12.78 24.97 -8.83
C GLY A 185 -13.34 24.72 -7.42
N LYS A 186 -13.63 23.47 -7.07
CA LYS A 186 -14.03 23.10 -5.70
C LYS A 186 -12.91 23.34 -4.69
N VAL A 187 -11.67 23.12 -5.12
CA VAL A 187 -10.44 23.35 -4.37
C VAL A 187 -9.44 24.10 -5.24
N ASP A 188 -8.47 24.72 -4.61
CA ASP A 188 -7.43 25.53 -5.26
C ASP A 188 -6.13 24.72 -5.42
N ALA A 189 -5.90 23.77 -4.52
CA ALA A 189 -4.80 22.80 -4.59
C ALA A 189 -5.27 21.46 -3.99
N ILE A 190 -4.51 20.39 -4.24
CA ILE A 190 -4.76 19.05 -3.67
C ILE A 190 -3.46 18.43 -3.16
N LEU A 191 -3.56 17.62 -2.11
CA LEU A 191 -2.55 16.63 -1.78
C LEU A 191 -2.70 15.46 -2.74
N ALA A 192 -1.68 15.19 -3.52
CA ALA A 192 -1.71 14.23 -4.63
C ALA A 192 -0.76 13.07 -4.40
N SER A 193 -1.25 11.86 -4.62
CA SER A 193 -0.43 10.64 -4.73
C SER A 193 0.14 10.47 -6.14
N ALA A 194 1.05 9.51 -6.31
CA ALA A 194 1.82 9.28 -7.53
C ALA A 194 1.01 9.30 -8.83
N MET A 195 -0.19 8.68 -8.86
CA MET A 195 -1.03 8.66 -10.06
C MET A 195 -1.48 10.07 -10.45
N VAL A 196 -1.98 10.84 -9.49
CA VAL A 196 -2.47 12.20 -9.73
C VAL A 196 -1.31 13.13 -10.09
N ILE A 197 -0.14 12.97 -9.45
CA ILE A 197 1.08 13.70 -9.76
C ILE A 197 1.45 13.53 -11.25
N ALA A 198 1.44 12.28 -11.73
CA ALA A 198 1.81 11.96 -13.11
C ALA A 198 0.81 12.50 -14.15
N LEU A 199 -0.48 12.59 -13.81
CA LEU A 199 -1.55 13.06 -14.71
C LEU A 199 -1.75 14.58 -14.67
N ALA A 200 -1.34 15.26 -13.62
CA ALA A 200 -1.61 16.68 -13.40
C ALA A 200 -1.09 17.61 -14.52
N PRO A 201 0.12 17.43 -15.08
CA PRO A 201 0.62 18.30 -16.15
C PRO A 201 -0.22 18.23 -17.42
N GLN A 202 -0.73 17.05 -17.78
CA GLN A 202 -1.59 16.86 -18.96
C GLN A 202 -2.96 17.52 -18.76
N ALA A 203 -3.39 17.67 -17.51
CA ALA A 203 -4.62 18.36 -17.15
C ALA A 203 -4.46 19.88 -16.96
N GLY A 204 -3.26 20.42 -17.18
CA GLY A 204 -2.97 21.86 -17.08
C GLY A 204 -2.72 22.37 -15.66
N PHE A 205 -2.45 21.45 -14.70
CA PHE A 205 -2.15 21.81 -13.32
C PHE A 205 -0.65 21.75 -13.04
N LYS A 206 -0.21 22.51 -12.02
CA LYS A 206 1.18 22.59 -11.61
C LYS A 206 1.44 21.78 -10.34
N ASP A 207 2.56 21.08 -10.32
CA ASP A 207 3.20 20.62 -9.10
C ASP A 207 3.95 21.81 -8.47
N ILE A 208 3.51 22.23 -7.28
CA ILE A 208 4.06 23.39 -6.56
C ILE A 208 4.84 22.97 -5.31
N GLY A 209 4.89 21.68 -4.99
CA GLY A 209 5.63 21.23 -3.83
C GLY A 209 5.67 19.72 -3.65
N ASP A 210 6.88 19.18 -3.58
CA ASP A 210 7.19 17.81 -3.20
C ASP A 210 7.37 17.73 -1.68
N LEU A 211 6.52 17.00 -0.99
CA LEU A 211 6.57 16.87 0.48
C LEU A 211 7.77 16.08 0.98
N THR A 212 8.49 15.37 0.12
CA THR A 212 9.76 14.71 0.50
C THR A 212 10.79 15.72 1.00
N ALA A 213 10.75 16.97 0.52
CA ALA A 213 11.62 18.06 0.96
C ALA A 213 11.46 18.39 2.46
N TYR A 214 10.30 18.11 3.03
CA TYR A 214 10.02 18.36 4.45
C TYR A 214 10.45 17.23 5.38
N LYS A 215 10.93 16.11 4.86
CA LYS A 215 11.40 14.93 5.62
C LYS A 215 10.45 14.53 6.74
N MET A 216 9.16 14.48 6.43
CA MET A 216 8.11 14.15 7.41
C MET A 216 7.95 12.63 7.54
N PRO A 217 8.30 12.02 8.69
CA PRO A 217 8.07 10.60 8.89
C PRO A 217 6.59 10.25 8.79
N MET A 218 6.28 9.14 8.11
CA MET A 218 4.93 8.66 7.87
C MET A 218 4.78 7.19 8.26
N ALA A 219 3.66 6.83 8.88
CA ALA A 219 3.12 5.49 8.79
C ALA A 219 2.28 5.44 7.49
N GLY A 220 2.98 5.46 6.36
CA GLY A 220 2.40 5.54 5.02
C GLY A 220 1.86 4.22 4.53
N SER A 221 1.98 3.95 3.23
CA SER A 221 1.55 2.68 2.66
C SER A 221 2.43 1.53 3.14
N GLY A 222 1.82 0.39 3.42
CA GLY A 222 2.50 -0.79 3.94
C GLY A 222 1.57 -1.97 4.12
N ILE A 223 2.04 -2.97 4.85
CA ILE A 223 1.33 -4.21 5.15
C ILE A 223 0.95 -4.23 6.63
N MET A 224 -0.33 -4.38 6.91
CA MET A 224 -0.90 -4.54 8.23
C MET A 224 -1.49 -5.92 8.38
N VAL A 225 -1.29 -6.54 9.53
CA VAL A 225 -1.76 -7.90 9.82
C VAL A 225 -2.58 -7.90 11.10
N ASP A 226 -3.69 -8.63 11.10
CA ASP A 226 -4.46 -8.90 12.30
C ASP A 226 -3.57 -9.57 13.35
N LYS A 227 -3.61 -9.08 14.60
CA LYS A 227 -2.72 -9.56 15.68
C LYS A 227 -2.90 -11.06 15.97
N ALA A 228 -4.15 -11.54 15.98
CA ALA A 228 -4.44 -12.95 16.24
C ALA A 228 -3.97 -13.83 15.09
N TYR A 229 -4.16 -13.36 13.84
CA TYR A 229 -3.68 -14.06 12.67
C TYR A 229 -2.15 -14.15 12.65
N LEU A 230 -1.47 -13.04 12.93
CA LEU A 230 0.01 -13.01 13.00
C LEU A 230 0.55 -14.00 14.03
N ALA A 231 -0.06 -14.03 15.21
CA ALA A 231 0.34 -14.96 16.28
C ALA A 231 0.19 -16.44 15.88
N ALA A 232 -0.87 -16.78 15.13
CA ALA A 232 -1.15 -18.15 14.70
C ALA A 232 -0.43 -18.55 13.40
N HIS A 233 -0.11 -17.59 12.51
CA HIS A 233 0.34 -17.85 11.14
C HIS A 233 1.60 -17.04 10.76
N ARG A 234 2.52 -16.87 11.70
CA ARG A 234 3.72 -16.03 11.51
C ARG A 234 4.56 -16.41 10.28
N ASP A 235 4.73 -17.71 10.03
CA ASP A 235 5.44 -18.20 8.83
C ASP A 235 4.74 -17.81 7.53
N THR A 236 3.41 -17.94 7.49
CA THR A 236 2.62 -17.53 6.32
C THR A 236 2.80 -16.03 6.02
N VAL A 237 2.76 -15.20 7.06
CA VAL A 237 3.02 -13.75 6.91
C VAL A 237 4.45 -13.50 6.44
N LEU A 238 5.44 -14.19 6.97
CA LEU A 238 6.83 -14.04 6.55
C LEU A 238 7.02 -14.39 5.06
N ARG A 239 6.38 -15.47 4.58
CA ARG A 239 6.38 -15.86 3.16
C ARG A 239 5.70 -14.81 2.29
N PHE A 240 4.60 -14.22 2.76
CA PHE A 240 3.92 -13.12 2.08
C PHE A 240 4.82 -11.89 1.95
N LEU A 241 5.52 -11.50 3.03
CA LEU A 241 6.48 -10.38 3.00
C LEU A 241 7.64 -10.66 2.05
N LYS A 242 8.14 -11.89 1.96
CA LYS A 242 9.18 -12.26 0.98
C LYS A 242 8.70 -11.99 -0.45
N ALA A 243 7.50 -12.44 -0.82
CA ALA A 243 6.96 -12.22 -2.15
C ALA A 243 6.77 -10.73 -2.46
N ASP A 244 6.31 -9.94 -1.50
CA ASP A 244 6.13 -8.48 -1.63
C ASP A 244 7.46 -7.74 -1.83
N ILE A 245 8.47 -8.07 -1.03
CA ILE A 245 9.81 -7.48 -1.12
C ILE A 245 10.48 -7.86 -2.44
N GLU A 246 10.39 -9.12 -2.86
CA GLU A 246 10.90 -9.57 -4.16
C GLU A 246 10.23 -8.83 -5.32
N SER A 247 8.91 -8.67 -5.28
CA SER A 247 8.17 -7.96 -6.33
C SER A 247 8.56 -6.48 -6.39
N THR A 248 8.71 -5.84 -5.23
CA THR A 248 9.19 -4.45 -5.14
C THR A 248 10.58 -4.30 -5.74
N ALA A 249 11.51 -5.19 -5.38
CA ALA A 249 12.87 -5.20 -5.93
C ALA A 249 12.87 -5.49 -7.45
N LEU A 250 12.04 -6.42 -7.91
CA LEU A 250 11.88 -6.75 -9.31
C LEU A 250 11.41 -5.54 -10.12
N MET A 251 10.35 -4.86 -9.67
CA MET A 251 9.84 -3.64 -10.33
C MET A 251 10.90 -2.54 -10.38
N GLN A 252 11.61 -2.32 -9.27
CA GLN A 252 12.66 -1.29 -9.20
C GLN A 252 13.86 -1.60 -10.10
N ARG A 253 14.11 -2.87 -10.38
CA ARG A 253 15.20 -3.35 -11.24
C ARG A 253 14.80 -3.44 -12.71
N ASP A 254 13.62 -3.94 -12.99
CA ASP A 254 13.11 -4.11 -14.36
C ASP A 254 11.82 -3.28 -14.57
N ARG A 255 12.02 -2.11 -15.17
CA ARG A 255 10.93 -1.20 -15.51
C ARG A 255 9.86 -1.82 -16.41
N ARG A 256 10.19 -2.82 -17.23
CA ARG A 256 9.22 -3.46 -18.14
C ARG A 256 8.16 -4.20 -17.35
N VAL A 257 8.54 -4.85 -16.24
CA VAL A 257 7.60 -5.52 -15.33
C VAL A 257 6.63 -4.51 -14.72
N PHE A 258 7.15 -3.38 -14.25
CA PHE A 258 6.33 -2.31 -13.70
C PHE A 258 5.36 -1.72 -14.75
N ASN A 259 5.85 -1.39 -15.95
CA ASN A 259 5.02 -0.84 -17.02
C ASN A 259 3.96 -1.83 -17.50
N ALA A 260 4.26 -3.13 -17.55
CA ALA A 260 3.28 -4.17 -17.88
C ALA A 260 2.15 -4.23 -16.85
N ALA A 261 2.47 -4.12 -15.56
CA ALA A 261 1.47 -4.06 -14.50
C ALA A 261 0.59 -2.79 -14.61
N LEU A 262 1.18 -1.62 -14.93
CA LEU A 262 0.42 -0.39 -15.16
C LEU A 262 -0.53 -0.52 -16.35
N GLY A 263 -0.08 -1.10 -17.45
CA GLY A 263 -0.92 -1.35 -18.63
C GLY A 263 -2.07 -2.31 -18.32
N LYS A 264 -1.77 -3.43 -17.66
CA LYS A 264 -2.73 -4.48 -17.34
C LYS A 264 -3.79 -4.03 -16.34
N TRP A 265 -3.37 -3.42 -15.22
CA TRP A 265 -4.22 -3.19 -14.06
C TRP A 265 -4.81 -1.80 -13.99
N PHE A 266 -4.15 -0.80 -14.60
CA PHE A 266 -4.56 0.61 -14.55
C PHE A 266 -4.91 1.19 -15.93
N ASN A 267 -4.74 0.42 -17.01
CA ASN A 267 -4.90 0.89 -18.39
C ASN A 267 -4.01 2.11 -18.71
N ILE A 268 -2.82 2.17 -18.13
CA ILE A 268 -1.86 3.26 -18.32
C ILE A 268 -0.75 2.78 -19.26
N ALA A 269 -0.79 3.26 -20.51
CA ALA A 269 0.22 2.96 -21.54
C ALA A 269 1.08 4.17 -21.93
N ASP A 270 0.70 5.39 -21.53
CA ASP A 270 1.45 6.60 -21.82
C ASP A 270 2.80 6.62 -21.11
N ALA A 271 3.88 6.77 -21.91
CA ALA A 271 5.25 6.64 -21.40
C ALA A 271 5.59 7.72 -20.36
N ARG A 272 5.11 8.97 -20.53
CA ARG A 272 5.37 10.05 -19.57
C ARG A 272 4.73 9.79 -18.23
N THR A 273 3.49 9.30 -18.22
CA THR A 273 2.77 8.91 -17.02
C THR A 273 3.47 7.73 -16.32
N GLN A 274 3.89 6.73 -17.09
CA GLN A 274 4.67 5.59 -16.56
C GLN A 274 6.01 6.04 -15.98
N ASP A 275 6.69 7.04 -16.59
CA ASP A 275 7.95 7.59 -16.07
C ASP A 275 7.77 8.24 -14.70
N GLY A 276 6.75 9.09 -14.54
CA GLY A 276 6.44 9.73 -13.27
C GLY A 276 6.10 8.72 -12.17
N MET A 277 5.31 7.70 -12.49
CA MET A 277 4.96 6.63 -11.54
C MET A 277 6.15 5.75 -11.19
N PHE A 278 7.02 5.44 -12.15
CA PHE A 278 8.24 4.68 -11.88
C PHE A 278 9.20 5.43 -10.97
N ALA A 279 9.34 6.75 -11.15
CA ALA A 279 10.14 7.60 -10.28
C ALA A 279 9.65 7.55 -8.80
N HIS A 280 8.33 7.42 -8.59
CA HIS A 280 7.76 7.24 -7.26
C HIS A 280 8.13 5.87 -6.66
N VAL A 281 7.92 4.79 -7.41
CA VAL A 281 8.23 3.42 -6.95
C VAL A 281 9.73 3.24 -6.64
N LYS A 282 10.60 3.93 -7.35
CA LYS A 282 12.05 3.94 -7.06
C LYS A 282 12.39 4.48 -5.66
N LYS A 283 11.49 5.22 -5.03
CA LYS A 283 11.65 5.76 -3.67
C LYS A 283 11.14 4.80 -2.58
N PHE A 284 10.50 3.68 -2.93
CA PHE A 284 10.07 2.71 -1.91
C PHE A 284 11.24 2.16 -1.12
N GLU A 285 11.00 1.92 0.16
CA GLU A 285 12.03 1.49 1.10
C GLU A 285 12.64 0.13 0.69
N LYS A 286 13.97 0.06 0.63
CA LYS A 286 14.69 -1.20 0.40
C LYS A 286 14.70 -2.10 1.63
N LYS A 287 14.76 -1.50 2.81
CA LYS A 287 14.61 -2.17 4.10
C LYS A 287 13.32 -1.67 4.75
N PRO A 288 12.17 -2.27 4.41
CA PRO A 288 10.86 -1.71 4.70
C PRO A 288 10.39 -1.96 6.14
N TYR A 289 11.22 -1.57 7.11
CA TYR A 289 10.83 -1.62 8.52
C TYR A 289 9.60 -0.78 8.80
N PRO A 290 8.74 -1.18 9.75
CA PRO A 290 7.68 -0.32 10.24
C PRO A 290 8.21 1.05 10.64
N SER A 291 7.58 2.12 10.15
CA SER A 291 7.99 3.50 10.43
C SER A 291 7.58 3.92 11.84
N VAL A 292 8.41 3.61 12.83
CA VAL A 292 8.12 3.92 14.25
C VAL A 292 7.90 5.42 14.45
N ASP A 293 8.75 6.26 13.86
CA ASP A 293 8.58 7.72 13.97
C ASP A 293 7.32 8.20 13.25
N GLY A 294 6.95 7.58 12.12
CA GLY A 294 5.67 7.83 11.47
C GLY A 294 4.49 7.49 12.37
N ILE A 295 4.54 6.35 13.05
CA ILE A 295 3.49 5.94 14.02
C ILE A 295 3.39 6.93 15.17
N LYS A 296 4.51 7.36 15.78
CA LYS A 296 4.52 8.40 16.81
C LYS A 296 3.88 9.71 16.34
N GLN A 297 4.08 10.06 15.06
CA GLN A 297 3.44 11.24 14.49
C GLN A 297 1.91 11.09 14.35
N VAL A 298 1.42 9.85 14.10
CA VAL A 298 -0.05 9.59 14.09
C VAL A 298 -0.64 9.94 15.46
N PHE A 299 -0.01 9.50 16.54
CA PHE A 299 -0.41 9.82 17.90
C PHE A 299 -0.40 11.33 18.18
N ALA A 300 0.61 12.04 17.69
CA ALA A 300 0.74 13.50 17.89
C ALA A 300 -0.27 14.32 17.08
N ILE A 301 -0.68 13.83 15.90
CA ILE A 301 -1.62 14.54 15.00
C ILE A 301 -3.07 14.24 15.34
N TYR A 302 -3.39 12.98 15.63
CA TYR A 302 -4.75 12.53 15.96
C TYR A 302 -4.95 12.36 17.47
N ASP A 303 -4.28 13.22 18.25
CA ASP A 303 -4.36 13.20 19.71
C ASP A 303 -5.81 13.30 20.21
N SER A 304 -6.21 12.36 21.04
CA SER A 304 -7.53 12.26 21.65
C SER A 304 -7.44 11.55 23.00
N PRO A 305 -8.48 11.61 23.85
CA PRO A 305 -8.53 10.81 25.08
C PRO A 305 -8.35 9.29 24.80
N GLU A 306 -8.92 8.79 23.70
CA GLU A 306 -8.79 7.39 23.25
C GLU A 306 -7.36 7.09 22.84
N MET A 307 -6.73 7.95 22.01
CA MET A 307 -5.36 7.77 21.54
C MET A 307 -4.36 7.74 22.70
N ARG A 308 -4.57 8.55 23.73
CA ARG A 308 -3.71 8.61 24.93
C ARG A 308 -3.75 7.36 25.81
N ARG A 309 -4.72 6.46 25.60
CA ARG A 309 -4.80 5.14 26.28
C ARG A 309 -3.94 4.08 25.63
N HIS A 310 -3.43 4.36 24.43
CA HIS A 310 -2.61 3.46 23.65
C HIS A 310 -1.15 3.95 23.58
N ARG A 311 -0.26 3.06 23.20
CA ARG A 311 1.15 3.35 22.94
C ARG A 311 1.50 2.99 21.50
N PRO A 312 2.43 3.73 20.85
CA PRO A 312 2.88 3.44 19.49
C PRO A 312 3.32 1.99 19.28
N GLU A 313 3.93 1.38 20.30
CA GLU A 313 4.46 0.01 20.29
C GLU A 313 3.36 -1.06 20.10
N GLU A 314 2.10 -0.72 20.34
CA GLU A 314 0.97 -1.61 20.14
C GLU A 314 0.61 -1.80 18.65
N PHE A 315 1.13 -0.96 17.75
CA PHE A 315 0.70 -0.85 16.37
C PHE A 315 1.75 -1.29 15.34
N TYR A 316 2.88 -1.85 15.77
CA TYR A 316 3.86 -2.42 14.84
C TYR A 316 4.53 -3.66 15.39
N ASP A 317 5.06 -4.48 14.47
CA ASP A 317 5.95 -5.60 14.76
C ASP A 317 7.07 -5.62 13.73
N SER A 318 8.28 -5.23 14.16
CA SER A 318 9.47 -5.20 13.31
C SER A 318 10.18 -6.54 13.21
N SER A 319 9.75 -7.57 13.96
CA SER A 319 10.49 -8.83 14.09
C SER A 319 10.61 -9.61 12.78
N LEU A 320 9.58 -9.53 11.91
CA LEU A 320 9.57 -10.20 10.61
C LEU A 320 10.58 -9.58 9.64
N VAL A 321 10.57 -8.26 9.52
CA VAL A 321 11.54 -7.54 8.66
C VAL A 321 12.96 -7.69 9.21
N ALA A 322 13.14 -7.65 10.54
CA ALA A 322 14.43 -7.88 11.18
C ALA A 322 14.99 -9.30 10.92
N GLU A 323 14.12 -10.30 10.89
CA GLU A 323 14.49 -11.68 10.52
C GLU A 323 14.97 -11.75 9.07
N LEU A 324 14.24 -11.13 8.15
CA LEU A 324 14.61 -11.06 6.73
C LEU A 324 15.91 -10.28 6.51
N ASP A 325 16.11 -9.18 7.23
CA ASP A 325 17.34 -8.40 7.17
C ASP A 325 18.54 -9.22 7.69
N LYS A 326 18.41 -9.83 8.86
CA LYS A 326 19.45 -10.67 9.46
C LYS A 326 19.83 -11.87 8.58
N SER A 327 18.89 -12.42 7.81
CA SER A 327 19.15 -13.50 6.85
C SER A 327 19.86 -13.05 5.57
N GLY A 328 20.05 -11.74 5.36
CA GLY A 328 20.58 -11.17 4.13
C GLY A 328 19.57 -11.10 2.98
N PHE A 329 18.30 -11.49 3.23
CA PHE A 329 17.27 -11.50 2.18
C PHE A 329 16.98 -10.09 1.63
N LEU A 330 17.00 -9.05 2.49
CA LEU A 330 16.72 -7.69 2.06
C LEU A 330 17.82 -7.08 1.18
N ASP A 331 19.04 -7.57 1.28
CA ASP A 331 20.17 -7.06 0.51
C ASP A 331 20.18 -7.63 -0.93
N ASN A 332 19.55 -8.80 -1.13
CA ASN A 332 19.45 -9.45 -2.45
C ASN A 332 18.15 -10.27 -2.60
N PRO A 333 16.98 -9.63 -2.62
CA PRO A 333 15.72 -10.31 -2.85
C PRO A 333 15.66 -10.80 -4.31
N LYS A 334 15.48 -12.13 -4.48
CA LYS A 334 15.55 -12.80 -5.80
C LYS A 334 14.18 -13.24 -6.25
#